data_215177c457efd4779943d383f762d527
#
_entry.id   215177c457efd4779943d383f762d527
#
_cell.length_a   1.000
_cell.length_b   1.000
_cell.length_c   1.000
_cell.angle_alpha   90.00
_cell.angle_beta   90.00
_cell.angle_gamma   90.00
#
_symmetry.space_group_name_H-M   'P 1'
#
loop_
_entity.id
_entity.type
_entity.pdbx_description
1 polymer ?
#
loop_
_entity_poly.entity_id
_entity_poly.type
_entity_poly.pdbx_seq_one_letter_code
_entity_poly.pdbx_strand_id
1 'polypeptide(L)'
;MALPIEVRIKVSTVPKTEISILPELDLEQLRQIIDTLTKQRLGRYLRAMNGQEQQALELYVLNTRISAAFLTDLHYVEIALRNKFDEELAVEFGACWFTAAPFLNLIDQRSQGILQKAQKDVSKHWHRKFAVPPGKVIAELSFGFWLNLTDPKLEHVLWVPYLYKAFQPRKAPKRATFNQQLEKLRQLRNRVAHHEPIFHMDLLGIHMVLNEVMEMLSPPINLIMNTTSTVRREIQTIVECCKQ
;
A
#
# COMPACT_ATOMS: atom_id res chain seq x y z
N MET A 1 18.07 26.04 -6.79
CA MET A 1 16.68 26.54 -6.92
C MET A 1 16.20 26.14 -8.31
N ALA A 2 15.57 25.01 -8.43
CA ALA A 2 15.03 24.48 -9.70
C ALA A 2 13.55 24.17 -9.47
N LEU A 3 12.68 24.81 -10.25
CA LEU A 3 11.23 24.63 -10.25
C LEU A 3 10.83 23.30 -10.90
N PRO A 4 9.72 22.68 -10.49
CA PRO A 4 9.32 21.37 -10.97
C PRO A 4 8.77 21.39 -12.39
N ILE A 5 8.95 20.28 -13.06
CA ILE A 5 8.60 19.95 -14.43
C ILE A 5 7.10 20.16 -14.67
N GLU A 6 6.76 21.09 -15.56
CA GLU A 6 5.41 21.25 -16.12
C GLU A 6 5.05 20.04 -16.99
N VAL A 7 4.17 19.20 -16.49
CA VAL A 7 3.51 18.18 -17.32
C VAL A 7 2.39 18.86 -18.12
N ARG A 8 2.67 19.20 -19.39
CA ARG A 8 1.63 19.66 -20.33
C ARG A 8 0.71 18.52 -20.72
N ILE A 9 -0.39 18.37 -20.00
CA ILE A 9 -1.53 17.55 -20.45
C ILE A 9 -2.43 18.48 -21.27
N LYS A 10 -2.69 18.13 -22.53
CA LYS A 10 -3.74 18.79 -23.34
C LYS A 10 -5.10 18.47 -22.70
N VAL A 11 -5.64 19.42 -21.96
CA VAL A 11 -6.98 19.34 -21.37
C VAL A 11 -7.97 19.73 -22.46
N SER A 12 -8.81 18.79 -22.89
CA SER A 12 -10.05 19.05 -23.60
C SER A 12 -10.93 19.90 -22.68
N THR A 13 -11.43 21.02 -23.17
CA THR A 13 -12.32 21.95 -22.48
C THR A 13 -13.66 21.28 -22.17
N VAL A 14 -13.78 20.70 -20.98
CA VAL A 14 -15.06 20.33 -20.38
C VAL A 14 -15.58 21.56 -19.63
N PRO A 15 -16.89 21.92 -19.71
CA PRO A 15 -17.41 23.08 -19.00
C PRO A 15 -17.17 22.94 -17.49
N LYS A 16 -16.73 24.04 -16.87
CA LYS A 16 -16.58 24.18 -15.41
C LYS A 16 -17.97 24.04 -14.76
N THR A 17 -18.36 22.84 -14.44
CA THR A 17 -19.38 22.60 -13.42
C THR A 17 -18.61 22.44 -12.13
N GLU A 18 -18.79 23.36 -11.19
CA GLU A 18 -18.33 23.23 -9.81
C GLU A 18 -19.00 21.98 -9.23
N ILE A 19 -18.35 20.83 -9.36
CA ILE A 19 -18.84 19.59 -8.74
C ILE A 19 -18.31 19.60 -7.33
N SER A 20 -19.00 20.32 -6.42
CA SER A 20 -18.82 20.06 -5.00
C SER A 20 -19.19 18.61 -4.74
N ILE A 21 -18.28 17.86 -4.13
CA ILE A 21 -18.52 16.47 -3.74
C ILE A 21 -19.25 16.37 -2.41
N LEU A 22 -19.38 17.50 -1.70
CA LEU A 22 -20.12 17.61 -0.47
C LEU A 22 -21.57 18.06 -0.75
N PRO A 23 -22.51 17.63 0.08
CA PRO A 23 -23.85 18.25 0.10
C PRO A 23 -23.71 19.73 0.50
N GLU A 24 -24.74 20.53 0.19
CA GLU A 24 -24.82 21.88 0.77
C GLU A 24 -24.88 21.78 2.29
N LEU A 25 -23.89 22.39 2.95
CA LEU A 25 -23.76 22.42 4.41
C LEU A 25 -24.06 23.86 4.89
N ASP A 26 -24.90 23.98 5.89
CA ASP A 26 -25.02 25.24 6.62
C ASP A 26 -23.83 25.47 7.58
N LEU A 27 -23.72 26.68 8.12
CA LEU A 27 -22.60 27.06 8.98
C LEU A 27 -22.55 26.23 10.28
N GLU A 28 -23.69 25.83 10.80
CA GLU A 28 -23.77 25.04 12.04
C GLU A 28 -23.31 23.61 11.78
N GLN A 29 -23.75 23.00 10.71
CA GLN A 29 -23.31 21.67 10.27
C GLN A 29 -21.80 21.65 10.01
N LEU A 30 -21.26 22.66 9.33
CA LEU A 30 -19.84 22.78 9.07
C LEU A 30 -19.03 22.84 10.38
N ARG A 31 -19.46 23.66 11.34
CA ARG A 31 -18.84 23.76 12.68
C ARG A 31 -18.86 22.41 13.41
N GLN A 32 -20.01 21.74 13.46
CA GLN A 32 -20.13 20.44 14.12
C GLN A 32 -19.21 19.39 13.50
N ILE A 33 -19.06 19.37 12.18
CA ILE A 33 -18.14 18.48 11.47
C ILE A 33 -16.67 18.81 11.86
N ILE A 34 -16.29 20.09 11.84
CA ILE A 34 -14.94 20.53 12.20
C ILE A 34 -14.60 20.20 13.65
N ASP A 35 -15.55 20.39 14.57
CA ASP A 35 -15.35 20.04 15.98
C ASP A 35 -15.21 18.53 16.17
N THR A 36 -16.00 17.73 15.44
CA THR A 36 -15.92 16.26 15.46
C THR A 36 -14.61 15.73 14.91
N LEU A 37 -14.16 16.26 13.76
CA LEU A 37 -12.90 15.85 13.12
C LEU A 37 -11.66 16.44 13.79
N THR A 38 -11.83 17.50 14.57
CA THR A 38 -10.85 18.36 15.23
C THR A 38 -10.01 19.21 14.26
N LYS A 39 -9.70 20.44 14.66
CA LYS A 39 -8.81 21.34 13.89
C LYS A 39 -7.41 20.77 13.73
N GLN A 40 -6.94 19.96 14.68
CA GLN A 40 -5.65 19.30 14.58
C GLN A 40 -5.63 18.31 13.40
N ARG A 41 -6.68 17.52 13.22
CA ARG A 41 -6.85 16.58 12.11
C ARG A 41 -6.94 17.29 10.78
N LEU A 42 -7.70 18.37 10.70
CA LEU A 42 -7.90 19.16 9.50
C LEU A 42 -6.75 20.11 9.18
N GLY A 43 -5.78 20.29 10.06
CA GLY A 43 -4.76 21.33 9.95
C GLY A 43 -3.91 21.30 8.66
N ARG A 44 -3.65 20.12 8.08
CA ARG A 44 -2.96 20.02 6.78
C ARG A 44 -3.85 20.42 5.62
N TYR A 45 -5.11 20.07 5.66
CA TYR A 45 -6.11 20.42 4.65
C TYR A 45 -6.42 21.92 4.68
N LEU A 46 -6.60 22.50 5.86
CA LEU A 46 -6.78 23.94 6.04
C LEU A 46 -5.60 24.75 5.48
N ARG A 47 -4.36 24.31 5.74
CA ARG A 47 -3.19 24.95 5.15
C ARG A 47 -3.16 24.84 3.63
N ALA A 48 -3.52 23.70 3.08
CA ALA A 48 -3.56 23.49 1.63
C ALA A 48 -4.63 24.34 0.93
N MET A 49 -5.73 24.65 1.64
CA MET A 49 -6.87 25.43 1.14
C MET A 49 -6.90 26.87 1.71
N ASN A 50 -5.75 27.42 2.11
CA ASN A 50 -5.60 28.82 2.58
C ASN A 50 -6.58 29.20 3.72
N GLY A 51 -6.93 28.22 4.58
CA GLY A 51 -7.85 28.41 5.70
C GLY A 51 -9.33 28.29 5.35
N GLN A 52 -9.69 28.02 4.11
CA GLN A 52 -11.08 27.86 3.68
C GLN A 52 -11.64 26.52 4.17
N GLU A 53 -12.51 26.58 5.19
CA GLU A 53 -12.98 25.40 5.93
C GLU A 53 -13.75 24.41 5.05
N GLN A 54 -14.63 24.90 4.19
CA GLN A 54 -15.42 24.03 3.29
C GLN A 54 -14.52 23.32 2.28
N GLN A 55 -13.59 24.02 1.63
CA GLN A 55 -12.64 23.41 0.68
C GLN A 55 -11.68 22.44 1.39
N ALA A 56 -11.27 22.74 2.62
CA ALA A 56 -10.47 21.84 3.43
C ALA A 56 -11.21 20.55 3.76
N LEU A 57 -12.51 20.62 4.02
CA LEU A 57 -13.37 19.46 4.23
C LEU A 57 -13.55 18.66 2.94
N GLU A 58 -13.74 19.32 1.79
CA GLU A 58 -13.76 18.64 0.49
C GLU A 58 -12.47 17.87 0.22
N LEU A 59 -11.33 18.51 0.41
CA LEU A 59 -10.03 17.85 0.26
C LEU A 59 -9.84 16.70 1.25
N TYR A 60 -10.35 16.81 2.47
CA TYR A 60 -10.35 15.71 3.45
C TYR A 60 -11.15 14.51 2.94
N VAL A 61 -12.34 14.72 2.38
CA VAL A 61 -13.18 13.67 1.81
C VAL A 61 -12.50 13.05 0.58
N LEU A 62 -11.92 13.85 -0.29
CA LEU A 62 -11.14 13.36 -1.44
C LEU A 62 -9.94 12.52 -1.01
N ASN A 63 -9.23 12.95 0.05
CA ASN A 63 -8.14 12.16 0.62
C ASN A 63 -8.63 10.81 1.17
N THR A 64 -9.82 10.76 1.74
CA THR A 64 -10.41 9.49 2.20
C THR A 64 -10.73 8.56 1.03
N ARG A 65 -11.27 9.10 -0.06
CA ARG A 65 -11.60 8.34 -1.28
C ARG A 65 -10.35 7.78 -1.94
N ILE A 66 -9.32 8.61 -2.15
CA ILE A 66 -8.06 8.14 -2.75
C ILE A 66 -7.34 7.12 -1.84
N SER A 67 -7.42 7.28 -0.53
CA SER A 67 -6.88 6.31 0.43
C SER A 67 -7.57 4.95 0.30
N ALA A 68 -8.89 4.91 0.16
CA ALA A 68 -9.65 3.70 -0.06
C ALA A 68 -9.31 3.04 -1.41
N ALA A 69 -9.15 3.84 -2.47
CA ALA A 69 -8.75 3.35 -3.79
C ALA A 69 -7.37 2.68 -3.74
N PHE A 70 -6.38 3.32 -3.13
CA PHE A 70 -5.06 2.72 -2.96
C PHE A 70 -5.07 1.50 -2.06
N LEU A 71 -5.90 1.46 -1.01
CA LEU A 71 -5.99 0.28 -0.15
C LEU A 71 -6.49 -0.94 -0.92
N THR A 72 -7.42 -0.75 -1.84
CA THR A 72 -7.91 -1.81 -2.74
C THR A 72 -6.79 -2.35 -3.63
N ASP A 73 -6.01 -1.48 -4.25
CA ASP A 73 -4.93 -1.90 -5.13
C ASP A 73 -3.76 -2.53 -4.34
N LEU A 74 -3.41 -1.98 -3.19
CA LEU A 74 -2.41 -2.53 -2.27
C LEU A 74 -2.77 -3.94 -1.78
N HIS A 75 -4.06 -4.25 -1.63
CA HIS A 75 -4.51 -5.59 -1.27
C HIS A 75 -4.04 -6.65 -2.29
N TYR A 76 -4.15 -6.36 -3.58
CA TYR A 76 -3.66 -7.29 -4.62
C TYR A 76 -2.15 -7.51 -4.52
N VAL A 77 -1.38 -6.43 -4.33
CA VAL A 77 0.08 -6.52 -4.20
C VAL A 77 0.49 -7.30 -2.95
N GLU A 78 -0.14 -7.01 -1.80
CA GLU A 78 0.17 -7.69 -0.54
C GLU A 78 -0.10 -9.20 -0.63
N ILE A 79 -1.22 -9.60 -1.22
CA ILE A 79 -1.56 -11.02 -1.40
C ILE A 79 -0.63 -11.69 -2.41
N ALA A 80 -0.36 -11.06 -3.55
CA ALA A 80 0.49 -11.64 -4.58
C ALA A 80 1.93 -11.82 -4.09
N LEU A 81 2.50 -10.79 -3.44
CA LEU A 81 3.84 -10.84 -2.85
C LEU A 81 3.95 -11.97 -1.82
N ARG A 82 3.00 -12.01 -0.88
CA ARG A 82 2.93 -13.04 0.15
C ARG A 82 2.90 -14.44 -0.43
N ASN A 83 1.96 -14.69 -1.34
CA ASN A 83 1.76 -16.04 -1.89
C ASN A 83 2.94 -16.48 -2.74
N LYS A 84 3.54 -15.57 -3.52
CA LYS A 84 4.71 -15.87 -4.36
C LYS A 84 5.95 -16.20 -3.52
N PHE A 85 6.19 -15.44 -2.46
CA PHE A 85 7.33 -15.71 -1.59
C PHE A 85 7.08 -16.96 -0.73
N ASP A 86 5.86 -17.17 -0.25
CA ASP A 86 5.47 -18.39 0.45
C ASP A 86 5.69 -19.64 -0.40
N GLU A 87 5.27 -19.61 -1.69
CA GLU A 87 5.47 -20.69 -2.64
C GLU A 87 6.95 -21.10 -2.76
N GLU A 88 7.84 -20.14 -2.99
CA GLU A 88 9.29 -20.39 -3.12
C GLU A 88 9.92 -20.90 -1.82
N LEU A 89 9.53 -20.32 -0.69
CA LEU A 89 10.00 -20.75 0.62
C LEU A 89 9.51 -22.16 0.97
N ALA A 90 8.26 -22.47 0.59
CA ALA A 90 7.70 -23.81 0.82
C ALA A 90 8.36 -24.89 -0.06
N VAL A 91 8.75 -24.56 -1.29
CA VAL A 91 9.53 -25.46 -2.17
C VAL A 91 10.88 -25.82 -1.56
N GLU A 92 11.57 -24.85 -0.96
CA GLU A 92 12.92 -25.03 -0.44
C GLU A 92 12.94 -25.58 1.00
N PHE A 93 12.12 -25.03 1.90
CA PHE A 93 12.17 -25.31 3.33
C PHE A 93 10.97 -26.12 3.85
N GLY A 94 10.06 -26.53 2.95
CA GLY A 94 8.83 -27.24 3.28
C GLY A 94 7.66 -26.32 3.65
N ALA A 95 6.44 -26.87 3.64
CA ALA A 95 5.19 -26.14 3.87
C ALA A 95 5.14 -25.34 5.19
N CYS A 96 5.91 -25.74 6.19
CA CYS A 96 6.07 -25.05 7.47
C CYS A 96 7.42 -24.34 7.58
N TRP A 97 7.93 -23.76 6.49
CA TRP A 97 9.23 -23.08 6.42
C TRP A 97 9.47 -22.08 7.58
N PHE A 98 8.41 -21.47 8.09
CA PHE A 98 8.43 -20.51 9.19
C PHE A 98 8.81 -21.15 10.56
N THR A 99 8.95 -22.48 10.61
CA THR A 99 9.48 -23.23 11.78
C THR A 99 10.77 -23.97 11.45
N ALA A 100 11.18 -23.99 10.18
CA ALA A 100 12.34 -24.73 9.75
C ALA A 100 13.66 -24.07 10.19
N ALA A 101 14.47 -24.81 10.92
CA ALA A 101 15.77 -24.29 11.42
C ALA A 101 16.67 -23.73 10.29
N PRO A 102 16.78 -24.37 9.09
CA PRO A 102 17.56 -23.80 8.01
C PRO A 102 17.11 -22.41 7.58
N PHE A 103 15.79 -22.14 7.52
CA PHE A 103 15.27 -20.80 7.20
C PHE A 103 15.45 -19.83 8.37
N LEU A 104 15.15 -20.25 9.59
CA LEU A 104 15.25 -19.38 10.77
C LEU A 104 16.68 -18.88 10.99
N ASN A 105 17.69 -19.68 10.66
CA ASN A 105 19.10 -19.28 10.76
C ASN A 105 19.51 -18.21 9.72
N LEU A 106 18.74 -17.98 8.67
CA LEU A 106 19.00 -16.95 7.64
C LEU A 106 18.50 -15.57 8.07
N ILE A 107 17.44 -15.52 8.88
CA ILE A 107 16.77 -14.27 9.24
C ILE A 107 17.16 -13.80 10.64
N ASP A 108 17.00 -12.50 10.88
CA ASP A 108 17.32 -11.88 12.16
C ASP A 108 16.30 -12.23 13.27
N GLN A 109 16.69 -11.98 14.52
CA GLN A 109 15.85 -12.26 15.71
C GLN A 109 14.50 -11.50 15.65
N ARG A 110 14.47 -10.29 15.08
CA ARG A 110 13.23 -9.52 14.93
C ARG A 110 12.25 -10.23 14.01
N SER A 111 12.72 -10.70 12.86
CA SER A 111 11.92 -11.46 11.91
C SER A 111 11.47 -12.80 12.47
N GLN A 112 12.34 -13.50 13.22
CA GLN A 112 11.97 -14.71 13.96
C GLN A 112 10.86 -14.43 14.99
N GLY A 113 10.96 -13.32 15.74
CA GLY A 113 9.94 -12.90 16.69
C GLY A 113 8.59 -12.62 16.06
N ILE A 114 8.55 -12.06 14.83
CA ILE A 114 7.31 -11.86 14.05
C ILE A 114 6.68 -13.22 13.73
N LEU A 115 7.46 -14.19 13.27
CA LEU A 115 6.97 -15.55 12.97
C LEU A 115 6.41 -16.24 14.20
N GLN A 116 7.13 -16.19 15.33
CA GLN A 116 6.67 -16.77 16.60
C GLN A 116 5.37 -16.13 17.08
N LYS A 117 5.25 -14.80 16.96
CA LYS A 117 4.03 -14.09 17.31
C LYS A 117 2.86 -14.53 16.42
N ALA A 118 3.04 -14.59 15.10
CA ALA A 118 2.01 -15.03 14.17
C ALA A 118 1.51 -16.45 14.52
N GLN A 119 2.43 -17.39 14.75
CA GLN A 119 2.10 -18.75 15.16
C GLN A 119 1.30 -18.79 16.48
N LYS A 120 1.75 -18.00 17.47
CA LYS A 120 1.08 -17.92 18.78
C LYS A 120 -0.34 -17.32 18.64
N ASP A 121 -0.51 -16.26 17.85
CA ASP A 121 -1.78 -15.59 17.71
C ASP A 121 -2.80 -16.47 16.95
N VAL A 122 -2.40 -17.18 15.90
CA VAL A 122 -3.27 -18.16 15.25
C VAL A 122 -3.63 -19.30 16.21
N SER A 123 -2.66 -19.82 16.96
CA SER A 123 -2.88 -20.95 17.88
C SER A 123 -3.88 -20.64 18.99
N LYS A 124 -3.98 -19.39 19.46
CA LYS A 124 -4.97 -18.96 20.45
C LYS A 124 -6.41 -19.09 19.97
N HIS A 125 -6.64 -18.86 18.67
CA HIS A 125 -7.96 -18.84 18.04
C HIS A 125 -8.29 -20.13 17.29
N TRP A 126 -7.36 -21.10 17.25
CA TRP A 126 -7.53 -22.36 16.54
C TRP A 126 -8.01 -23.47 17.46
N HIS A 127 -8.89 -24.32 16.94
CA HIS A 127 -9.42 -25.46 17.71
C HIS A 127 -8.30 -26.45 18.03
N ARG A 128 -8.02 -26.72 19.33
CA ARG A 128 -6.92 -27.57 19.80
C ARG A 128 -6.85 -28.99 19.22
N LYS A 129 -7.96 -29.48 18.63
CA LYS A 129 -8.04 -30.83 18.04
C LYS A 129 -7.42 -30.93 16.65
N PHE A 130 -7.10 -29.83 16.00
CA PHE A 130 -6.59 -29.85 14.62
C PHE A 130 -5.26 -29.10 14.54
N ALA A 131 -4.36 -29.61 13.67
CA ALA A 131 -3.15 -28.86 13.34
C ALA A 131 -3.50 -27.53 12.67
N VAL A 132 -2.77 -26.46 13.03
CA VAL A 132 -2.94 -25.17 12.38
C VAL A 132 -2.50 -25.24 10.93
N PRO A 133 -3.34 -24.94 9.94
CA PRO A 133 -2.93 -24.91 8.56
C PRO A 133 -1.85 -23.83 8.34
N PRO A 134 -0.76 -24.12 7.62
CA PRO A 134 0.33 -23.16 7.36
C PRO A 134 -0.19 -21.82 6.82
N GLY A 135 -1.13 -21.84 5.89
CA GLY A 135 -1.71 -20.63 5.30
C GLY A 135 -2.36 -19.67 6.31
N LYS A 136 -2.77 -20.13 7.49
CA LYS A 136 -3.27 -19.24 8.55
C LYS A 136 -2.14 -18.43 9.20
N VAL A 137 -0.99 -19.07 9.42
CA VAL A 137 0.21 -18.35 9.92
C VAL A 137 0.70 -17.36 8.88
N ILE A 138 0.75 -17.77 7.62
CA ILE A 138 1.16 -16.91 6.50
C ILE A 138 0.23 -15.69 6.37
N ALA A 139 -1.07 -15.85 6.60
CA ALA A 139 -2.04 -14.75 6.54
C ALA A 139 -1.87 -13.71 7.66
N GLU A 140 -1.29 -14.07 8.80
CA GLU A 140 -0.99 -13.15 9.90
C GLU A 140 0.28 -12.31 9.67
N LEU A 141 1.11 -12.67 8.68
CA LEU A 141 2.34 -11.96 8.40
C LEU A 141 2.05 -10.63 7.67
N SER A 142 2.53 -9.54 8.25
CA SER A 142 2.33 -8.20 7.70
C SER A 142 3.16 -7.97 6.43
N PHE A 143 2.77 -6.97 5.63
CA PHE A 143 3.55 -6.50 4.48
C PHE A 143 5.03 -6.22 4.84
N GLY A 144 5.27 -5.65 6.03
CA GLY A 144 6.62 -5.37 6.52
C GLY A 144 7.49 -6.61 6.70
N PHE A 145 6.91 -7.76 7.06
CA PHE A 145 7.65 -9.02 7.12
C PHE A 145 8.17 -9.43 5.75
N TRP A 146 7.32 -9.40 4.73
CA TRP A 146 7.67 -9.77 3.36
C TRP A 146 8.70 -8.81 2.75
N LEU A 147 8.58 -7.52 3.05
CA LEU A 147 9.59 -6.52 2.69
C LEU A 147 10.95 -6.82 3.34
N ASN A 148 10.98 -7.22 4.62
CA ASN A 148 12.24 -7.54 5.31
C ASN A 148 13.00 -8.70 4.66
N LEU A 149 12.30 -9.64 3.98
CA LEU A 149 12.96 -10.71 3.23
C LEU A 149 13.75 -10.20 1.99
N THR A 150 13.54 -8.95 1.61
CA THR A 150 14.32 -8.28 0.55
C THR A 150 15.45 -7.39 1.07
N ASP A 151 15.82 -7.52 2.37
CA ASP A 151 16.94 -6.77 2.99
C ASP A 151 18.27 -7.10 2.27
N PRO A 152 19.20 -6.11 2.14
CA PRO A 152 20.52 -6.33 1.54
C PRO A 152 21.29 -7.51 2.15
N LYS A 153 21.16 -7.75 3.46
CA LYS A 153 21.84 -8.86 4.15
C LYS A 153 21.37 -10.23 3.67
N LEU A 154 20.17 -10.31 3.12
CA LEU A 154 19.57 -11.55 2.64
C LEU A 154 19.79 -11.78 1.12
N GLU A 155 20.51 -10.88 0.44
CA GLU A 155 20.69 -10.96 -1.02
C GLU A 155 21.29 -12.30 -1.48
N HIS A 156 22.40 -12.70 -0.86
CA HIS A 156 23.13 -13.90 -1.28
C HIS A 156 22.63 -15.20 -0.63
N VAL A 157 21.93 -15.08 0.51
CA VAL A 157 21.50 -16.26 1.28
C VAL A 157 20.01 -16.59 1.09
N LEU A 158 19.20 -15.64 0.62
CA LEU A 158 17.77 -15.86 0.43
C LEU A 158 17.25 -15.37 -0.93
N TRP A 159 17.59 -14.13 -1.34
CA TRP A 159 17.08 -13.57 -2.59
C TRP A 159 17.59 -14.34 -3.81
N VAL A 160 18.93 -14.39 -4.00
CA VAL A 160 19.56 -15.03 -5.17
C VAL A 160 19.30 -16.54 -5.22
N PRO A 161 19.38 -17.31 -4.13
CA PRO A 161 19.09 -18.75 -4.21
C PRO A 161 17.63 -19.09 -4.44
N TYR A 162 16.70 -18.29 -3.89
CA TYR A 162 15.29 -18.70 -3.77
C TYR A 162 14.30 -17.65 -4.27
N LEU A 163 14.22 -16.45 -3.66
CA LEU A 163 13.10 -15.52 -3.85
C LEU A 163 13.03 -14.93 -5.26
N TYR A 164 14.15 -14.82 -6.01
CA TYR A 164 14.11 -14.34 -7.38
C TYR A 164 13.28 -15.24 -8.31
N LYS A 165 13.09 -16.50 -7.94
CA LYS A 165 12.27 -17.48 -8.68
C LYS A 165 10.78 -17.17 -8.64
N ALA A 166 10.32 -16.39 -7.64
CA ALA A 166 8.96 -15.89 -7.53
C ALA A 166 8.51 -15.05 -8.74
N PHE A 167 9.47 -14.58 -9.54
CA PHE A 167 9.22 -13.76 -10.72
C PHE A 167 9.31 -14.58 -12.01
N GLN A 168 8.63 -14.09 -13.06
CA GLN A 168 8.72 -14.75 -14.36
C GLN A 168 10.19 -14.82 -14.86
N PRO A 169 10.58 -15.89 -15.55
CA PRO A 169 11.90 -16.00 -16.13
C PRO A 169 12.25 -14.75 -16.97
N ARG A 170 13.44 -14.19 -16.78
CA ARG A 170 13.95 -12.96 -17.42
C ARG A 170 13.26 -11.65 -16.99
N LYS A 171 12.28 -11.67 -16.06
CA LYS A 171 11.64 -10.46 -15.52
C LYS A 171 11.93 -10.24 -14.04
N ALA A 172 12.75 -11.08 -13.42
CA ALA A 172 13.13 -10.89 -12.02
C ALA A 172 13.85 -9.55 -11.83
N PRO A 173 13.36 -8.68 -10.94
CA PRO A 173 14.00 -7.40 -10.68
C PRO A 173 15.31 -7.56 -9.92
N LYS A 174 16.16 -6.53 -9.98
CA LYS A 174 17.26 -6.41 -9.02
C LYS A 174 16.67 -6.26 -7.61
N ARG A 175 17.17 -7.04 -6.65
CA ARG A 175 16.69 -6.99 -5.25
C ARG A 175 16.58 -5.56 -4.72
N ALA A 176 17.62 -4.73 -4.91
CA ALA A 176 17.65 -3.37 -4.42
C ALA A 176 16.52 -2.50 -4.99
N THR A 177 16.25 -2.60 -6.29
CA THR A 177 15.16 -1.87 -6.95
C THR A 177 13.80 -2.33 -6.40
N PHE A 178 13.60 -3.63 -6.30
CA PHE A 178 12.36 -4.20 -5.78
C PHE A 178 12.12 -3.82 -4.31
N ASN A 179 13.17 -3.88 -3.48
CA ASN A 179 13.10 -3.43 -2.08
C ASN A 179 12.68 -1.95 -1.98
N GLN A 180 13.27 -1.06 -2.81
CA GLN A 180 12.90 0.35 -2.82
C GLN A 180 11.44 0.57 -3.26
N GLN A 181 10.96 -0.18 -4.23
CA GLN A 181 9.57 -0.15 -4.68
C GLN A 181 8.62 -0.59 -3.56
N LEU A 182 8.90 -1.73 -2.93
CA LEU A 182 8.12 -2.22 -1.79
C LEU A 182 8.12 -1.25 -0.61
N GLU A 183 9.26 -0.59 -0.33
CA GLU A 183 9.35 0.40 0.74
C GLU A 183 8.45 1.61 0.49
N LYS A 184 8.37 2.11 -0.75
CA LYS A 184 7.42 3.16 -1.13
C LYS A 184 5.97 2.73 -0.90
N LEU A 185 5.63 1.50 -1.30
CA LEU A 185 4.29 0.95 -1.09
C LEU A 185 3.97 0.74 0.39
N ARG A 186 4.94 0.30 1.20
CA ARG A 186 4.80 0.17 2.65
C ARG A 186 4.52 1.52 3.32
N GLN A 187 5.25 2.56 2.92
CA GLN A 187 5.03 3.92 3.44
C GLN A 187 3.61 4.41 3.12
N LEU A 188 3.15 4.26 1.89
CA LEU A 188 1.77 4.58 1.53
C LEU A 188 0.77 3.77 2.36
N ARG A 189 0.94 2.43 2.40
CA ARG A 189 0.05 1.52 3.15
C ARG A 189 -0.07 1.91 4.61
N ASN A 190 1.06 2.26 5.26
CA ASN A 190 1.05 2.68 6.65
C ASN A 190 0.30 4.00 6.85
N ARG A 191 0.52 5.00 5.98
CA ARG A 191 -0.23 6.26 6.04
C ARG A 191 -1.73 6.05 5.89
N VAL A 192 -2.14 5.23 4.91
CA VAL A 192 -3.55 4.89 4.69
C VAL A 192 -4.12 4.16 5.89
N ALA A 193 -3.42 3.16 6.44
CA ALA A 193 -3.87 2.40 7.62
C ALA A 193 -3.99 3.25 8.90
N HIS A 194 -3.17 4.31 9.01
CA HIS A 194 -3.23 5.26 10.13
C HIS A 194 -4.10 6.49 9.81
N HIS A 195 -4.86 6.46 8.71
CA HIS A 195 -5.71 7.56 8.27
C HIS A 195 -4.97 8.89 8.09
N GLU A 196 -3.68 8.83 7.75
CA GLU A 196 -2.87 10.03 7.51
C GLU A 196 -3.15 10.64 6.12
N PRO A 197 -3.00 11.97 5.97
CA PRO A 197 -3.13 12.61 4.66
C PRO A 197 -2.10 12.08 3.66
N ILE A 198 -2.56 11.74 2.45
CA ILE A 198 -1.71 11.31 1.34
C ILE A 198 -1.81 12.25 0.11
N PHE A 199 -2.77 13.17 0.07
CA PHE A 199 -3.04 14.05 -1.08
C PHE A 199 -1.83 14.87 -1.56
N HIS A 200 -0.84 15.10 -0.69
CA HIS A 200 0.38 15.86 -0.98
C HIS A 200 1.55 15.00 -1.49
N MET A 201 1.38 13.68 -1.57
CA MET A 201 2.40 12.76 -2.07
C MET A 201 2.37 12.71 -3.60
N ASP A 202 3.43 12.19 -4.21
CA ASP A 202 3.46 11.84 -5.63
C ASP A 202 2.58 10.60 -5.88
N LEU A 203 1.27 10.80 -5.86
CA LEU A 203 0.28 9.72 -5.98
C LEU A 203 0.37 9.00 -7.33
N LEU A 204 0.67 9.74 -8.41
CA LEU A 204 0.81 9.15 -9.73
C LEU A 204 2.06 8.27 -9.81
N GLY A 205 3.20 8.75 -9.31
CA GLY A 205 4.43 7.95 -9.26
C GLY A 205 4.30 6.72 -8.36
N ILE A 206 3.56 6.81 -7.26
CA ILE A 206 3.26 5.65 -6.41
C ILE A 206 2.36 4.65 -7.13
N HIS A 207 1.33 5.11 -7.85
CA HIS A 207 0.45 4.24 -8.64
C HIS A 207 1.23 3.52 -9.75
N MET A 208 2.19 4.20 -10.40
CA MET A 208 3.08 3.56 -11.38
C MET A 208 3.92 2.45 -10.73
N VAL A 209 4.55 2.71 -9.59
CA VAL A 209 5.33 1.71 -8.84
C VAL A 209 4.46 0.50 -8.46
N LEU A 210 3.23 0.73 -8.04
CA LEU A 210 2.28 -0.34 -7.69
C LEU A 210 1.99 -1.24 -8.89
N ASN A 211 1.75 -0.65 -10.08
CA ASN A 211 1.56 -1.38 -11.33
C ASN A 211 2.81 -2.15 -11.76
N GLU A 212 4.00 -1.54 -11.65
CA GLU A 212 5.27 -2.21 -11.96
C GLU A 212 5.49 -3.44 -11.08
N VAL A 213 5.29 -3.30 -9.77
CA VAL A 213 5.41 -4.41 -8.81
C VAL A 213 4.40 -5.51 -9.13
N MET A 214 3.15 -5.14 -9.41
CA MET A 214 2.11 -6.12 -9.72
C MET A 214 2.37 -6.84 -11.04
N GLU A 215 2.86 -6.12 -12.06
CA GLU A 215 3.26 -6.72 -13.36
C GLU A 215 4.39 -7.75 -13.20
N MET A 216 5.35 -7.49 -12.31
CA MET A 216 6.43 -8.44 -12.02
C MET A 216 5.93 -9.68 -11.26
N LEU A 217 5.00 -9.51 -10.32
CA LEU A 217 4.47 -10.60 -9.51
C LEU A 217 3.44 -11.44 -10.27
N SER A 218 2.49 -10.79 -10.95
CA SER A 218 1.39 -11.45 -11.67
C SER A 218 0.74 -10.54 -12.71
N PRO A 219 1.14 -10.61 -14.00
CA PRO A 219 0.50 -9.84 -15.06
C PRO A 219 -1.02 -10.04 -15.17
N PRO A 220 -1.59 -11.26 -14.97
CA PRO A 220 -3.04 -11.41 -15.00
C PRO A 220 -3.76 -10.66 -13.87
N ILE A 221 -3.20 -10.65 -12.65
CA ILE A 221 -3.79 -9.88 -11.54
C ILE A 221 -3.59 -8.38 -11.78
N ASN A 222 -2.45 -7.96 -12.38
CA ASN A 222 -2.24 -6.58 -12.77
C ASN A 222 -3.31 -6.10 -13.76
N LEU A 223 -3.71 -6.93 -14.72
CA LEU A 223 -4.81 -6.62 -15.64
C LEU A 223 -6.13 -6.40 -14.89
N ILE A 224 -6.48 -7.27 -13.94
CA ILE A 224 -7.69 -7.13 -13.10
C ILE A 224 -7.60 -5.81 -12.30
N MET A 225 -6.50 -5.60 -11.61
CA MET A 225 -6.28 -4.40 -10.81
C MET A 225 -6.43 -3.12 -11.65
N ASN A 226 -5.78 -3.04 -12.80
CA ASN A 226 -5.87 -1.89 -13.70
C ASN A 226 -7.28 -1.64 -14.25
N THR A 227 -8.05 -2.71 -14.46
CA THR A 227 -9.44 -2.60 -14.98
C THR A 227 -10.40 -2.09 -13.91
N THR A 228 -10.15 -2.45 -12.63
CA THR A 228 -11.05 -2.15 -11.51
C THR A 228 -10.60 -0.94 -10.67
N SER A 229 -9.34 -0.52 -10.78
CA SER A 229 -8.77 0.58 -10.00
C SER A 229 -9.45 1.91 -10.30
N THR A 230 -9.76 2.63 -9.23
CA THR A 230 -10.29 4.00 -9.30
C THR A 230 -9.23 5.07 -8.98
N VAL A 231 -7.98 4.66 -8.70
CA VAL A 231 -6.91 5.56 -8.25
C VAL A 231 -6.69 6.73 -9.20
N ARG A 232 -6.60 6.48 -10.51
CA ARG A 232 -6.37 7.56 -11.50
C ARG A 232 -7.48 8.60 -11.49
N ARG A 233 -8.75 8.16 -11.38
CA ARG A 233 -9.90 9.06 -11.30
C ARG A 233 -9.85 9.91 -10.03
N GLU A 234 -9.55 9.31 -8.88
CA GLU A 234 -9.48 10.04 -7.61
C GLU A 234 -8.29 11.03 -7.60
N ILE A 235 -7.15 10.69 -8.22
CA ILE A 235 -6.03 11.63 -8.41
C ILE A 235 -6.48 12.83 -9.24
N GLN A 236 -7.17 12.61 -10.36
CA GLN A 236 -7.66 13.68 -11.22
C GLN A 236 -8.59 14.62 -10.45
N THR A 237 -9.53 14.08 -9.67
CA THR A 237 -10.46 14.88 -8.86
C THR A 237 -9.72 15.73 -7.81
N ILE A 238 -8.67 15.20 -7.14
CA ILE A 238 -7.85 15.98 -6.21
C ILE A 238 -7.13 17.12 -6.91
N VAL A 239 -6.55 16.86 -8.09
CA VAL A 239 -5.84 17.88 -8.87
C VAL A 239 -6.79 19.02 -9.27
N GLU A 240 -8.03 18.71 -9.61
CA GLU A 240 -9.07 19.69 -9.96
C GLU A 240 -9.47 20.52 -8.73
N CYS A 241 -9.70 19.89 -7.58
CA CYS A 241 -10.00 20.57 -6.33
C CYS A 241 -8.89 21.53 -5.90
N CYS A 242 -7.62 21.15 -6.04
CA CYS A 242 -6.49 21.99 -5.64
C CYS A 242 -6.17 23.17 -6.61
N LYS A 243 -6.85 23.24 -7.77
CA LYS A 243 -6.70 24.36 -8.75
C LYS A 243 -7.71 25.47 -8.55
N GLN A 244 -8.70 25.26 -7.71
CA GLN A 244 -9.70 26.27 -7.34
C GLN A 244 -9.20 27.12 -6.19
#